data_7c618a96cb0f1aa6608890e34ab7c3cb
#
_entry.id   7c618a96cb0f1aa6608890e34ab7c3cb
#
_cell.length_a   1.000
_cell.length_b   1.000
_cell.length_c   1.000
_cell.angle_alpha   90.00
_cell.angle_beta   90.00
_cell.angle_gamma   90.00
#
_symmetry.space_group_name_H-M   'P 1'
#
loop_
_entity.id
_entity.type
_entity.pdbx_description
1 polymer ?
#
loop_
_entity_poly.entity_id
_entity_poly.type
_entity_poly.pdbx_seq_one_letter_code
_entity_poly.pdbx_strand_id
1 'polypeptide(L)'
;KSLLHKIQHNHKLTECGSKKFLLSCITLGFSTQVIIDQFISSGESKWLRMSGLVMLLPHGFEGQGPEHSSARLERYLQLCAEDNMQVANCTTPANYFHILRRQLHRKFRKPLVLMTPKSLLRHKRCVSTLAELGPGSTFHRVLWDDGEADRSILAPDDKIRRVVLCSGKVYYDLLEQRDAAKKKGVYLLRVEQLYPFPKAALGKELSRFPKAEVVWCQEEPQNMGAWWHMMPRLEQVLEKIGHKCQRPKYAGRPESASTAAGSMAAHQKEQAALVAKALGL
;
A
#
# COMPACT_ATOMS: atom_id res chain seq x y z
N LYS A 1 -5.51 25.61 27.46
CA LYS A 1 -4.64 24.39 27.36
C LYS A 1 -4.95 23.74 26.02
N SER A 2 -3.97 23.74 25.12
CA SER A 2 -4.16 23.43 23.71
C SER A 2 -4.50 21.96 23.48
N LEU A 3 -5.20 21.68 22.39
CA LEU A 3 -5.56 20.34 21.91
C LEU A 3 -4.32 19.41 21.83
N LEU A 4 -3.16 19.96 21.49
CA LEU A 4 -1.87 19.27 21.52
C LEU A 4 -1.49 18.73 22.90
N HIS A 5 -1.87 19.41 23.99
CA HIS A 5 -1.58 18.95 25.37
C HIS A 5 -2.47 17.75 25.75
N LYS A 6 -3.70 17.69 25.25
CA LYS A 6 -4.59 16.53 25.45
C LYS A 6 -4.15 15.29 24.67
N ILE A 7 -3.57 15.47 23.48
CA ILE A 7 -3.02 14.38 22.66
C ILE A 7 -1.78 13.78 23.35
N GLN A 8 -0.96 14.60 24.01
CA GLN A 8 0.24 14.14 24.73
C GLN A 8 -0.07 13.36 26.00
N HIS A 9 -1.20 13.58 26.66
CA HIS A 9 -1.52 12.94 27.95
C HIS A 9 -2.14 11.54 27.85
N ASN A 10 -2.66 11.15 26.68
CA ASN A 10 -3.35 9.86 26.51
C ASN A 10 -2.51 8.74 25.90
N HIS A 11 -1.23 8.96 25.62
CA HIS A 11 -0.38 7.93 25.04
C HIS A 11 0.93 7.75 25.84
N LYS A 12 1.21 6.52 26.22
CA LYS A 12 2.52 6.14 26.78
C LYS A 12 3.62 6.42 25.75
N LEU A 13 4.44 7.40 26.02
CA LEU A 13 5.64 7.71 25.26
C LEU A 13 6.70 6.66 25.62
N THR A 14 7.08 5.83 24.67
CA THR A 14 8.29 5.03 24.81
C THR A 14 9.47 5.88 24.33
N GLU A 15 10.30 6.31 25.27
CA GLU A 15 11.56 6.99 24.97
C GLU A 15 12.62 5.94 24.58
N CYS A 16 13.11 6.02 23.37
CA CYS A 16 14.36 5.38 22.97
C CYS A 16 15.25 6.47 22.38
N GLY A 17 16.24 6.90 23.15
CA GLY A 17 17.32 7.83 22.84
C GLY A 17 16.94 9.01 21.93
N SER A 18 16.72 10.20 22.47
CA SER A 18 16.48 11.52 21.83
C SER A 18 15.50 11.62 20.62
N LYS A 19 14.75 10.55 20.32
CA LYS A 19 13.81 10.48 19.18
C LYS A 19 12.43 10.10 19.73
N LYS A 20 11.54 11.09 19.87
CA LYS A 20 10.16 10.85 20.32
C LYS A 20 9.34 10.27 19.17
N PHE A 21 8.76 9.08 19.37
CA PHE A 21 7.76 8.48 18.50
C PHE A 21 6.39 8.70 19.09
N LEU A 22 5.49 9.25 18.32
CA LEU A 22 4.07 9.23 18.62
C LEU A 22 3.43 8.13 17.77
N LEU A 23 3.13 7.01 18.40
CA LEU A 23 2.31 5.97 17.79
C LEU A 23 0.85 6.35 18.04
N SER A 24 0.14 6.80 17.03
CA SER A 24 -1.26 7.18 17.16
C SER A 24 -2.13 6.28 16.30
N CYS A 25 -3.02 5.55 16.96
CA CYS A 25 -4.19 4.97 16.30
C CYS A 25 -5.27 6.06 16.31
N ILE A 26 -5.41 6.78 15.21
CA ILE A 26 -6.34 7.90 15.13
C ILE A 26 -7.71 7.38 14.73
N THR A 27 -8.60 7.26 15.67
CA THR A 27 -10.06 7.20 15.45
C THR A 27 -10.54 8.58 15.04
N LEU A 28 -11.14 8.65 13.86
CA LEU A 28 -11.45 9.89 13.15
C LEU A 28 -12.57 10.70 13.81
N GLY A 29 -12.21 11.85 14.38
CA GLY A 29 -13.15 12.97 14.57
C GLY A 29 -12.80 14.11 13.59
N PHE A 30 -13.71 15.03 13.35
CA PHE A 30 -13.54 16.18 12.46
C PHE A 30 -12.27 17.01 12.77
N SER A 31 -11.87 17.10 14.04
CA SER A 31 -10.64 17.78 14.49
C SER A 31 -9.35 17.11 14.03
N THR A 32 -9.37 15.80 13.75
CA THR A 32 -8.19 15.05 13.32
C THR A 32 -7.80 15.39 11.88
N GLN A 33 -8.78 15.60 11.01
CA GLN A 33 -8.52 15.99 9.61
C GLN A 33 -7.80 17.33 9.54
N VAL A 34 -8.20 18.31 10.34
CA VAL A 34 -7.52 19.62 10.41
C VAL A 34 -6.05 19.47 10.84
N ILE A 35 -5.77 18.58 11.81
CA ILE A 35 -4.40 18.31 12.24
C ILE A 35 -3.58 17.68 11.10
N ILE A 36 -4.16 16.74 10.36
CA ILE A 36 -3.49 16.10 9.22
C ILE A 36 -3.19 17.15 8.15
N ASP A 37 -4.18 17.93 7.74
CA ASP A 37 -4.05 18.87 6.62
C ASP A 37 -3.15 20.06 6.96
N GLN A 38 -3.25 20.61 8.18
CA GLN A 38 -2.58 21.85 8.55
C GLN A 38 -1.23 21.65 9.22
N PHE A 39 -0.99 20.53 9.88
CA PHE A 39 0.24 20.30 10.67
C PHE A 39 1.08 19.13 10.16
N ILE A 40 0.46 17.98 9.83
CA ILE A 40 1.22 16.80 9.45
C ILE A 40 1.69 16.93 7.99
N SER A 41 0.78 17.23 7.06
CA SER A 41 1.11 17.32 5.64
C SER A 41 1.90 18.55 5.25
N SER A 42 1.66 19.68 5.92
CA SER A 42 2.21 20.99 5.54
C SER A 42 3.24 21.57 6.54
N GLY A 43 3.53 20.87 7.63
CA GLY A 43 4.38 21.41 8.69
C GLY A 43 5.80 21.72 8.26
N GLU A 44 6.38 20.93 7.36
CA GLU A 44 7.72 21.20 6.83
C GLU A 44 7.72 22.39 5.85
N SER A 45 6.77 22.43 4.92
CA SER A 45 6.66 23.52 3.94
C SER A 45 6.35 24.87 4.60
N LYS A 46 5.44 24.90 5.58
CA LYS A 46 5.01 26.14 6.23
C LYS A 46 5.98 26.64 7.30
N TRP A 47 6.55 25.73 8.09
CA TRP A 47 7.27 26.11 9.32
C TRP A 47 8.68 25.52 9.40
N LEU A 48 9.14 24.87 8.35
CA LEU A 48 10.43 24.15 8.31
C LEU A 48 10.60 23.17 9.48
N ARG A 49 9.50 22.55 9.92
CA ARG A 49 9.48 21.61 11.04
C ARG A 49 9.33 20.18 10.54
N MET A 50 10.38 19.42 10.73
CA MET A 50 10.37 17.99 10.43
C MET A 50 9.69 17.19 11.55
N SER A 51 8.91 16.17 11.17
CA SER A 51 8.27 15.25 12.08
C SER A 51 8.57 13.81 11.72
N GLY A 52 8.98 13.00 12.69
CA GLY A 52 9.14 11.55 12.56
C GLY A 52 7.89 10.74 12.95
N LEU A 53 6.73 11.38 12.98
CA LEU A 53 5.45 10.75 13.34
C LEU A 53 5.21 9.49 12.49
N VAL A 54 4.79 8.42 13.17
CA VAL A 54 4.29 7.19 12.52
C VAL A 54 2.81 7.06 12.83
N MET A 55 1.99 7.01 11.80
CA MET A 55 0.55 6.76 11.90
C MET A 55 0.26 5.36 11.38
N LEU A 56 -0.22 4.49 12.27
CA LEU A 56 -0.69 3.15 11.95
C LEU A 56 -2.21 3.22 11.81
N LEU A 57 -2.70 3.11 10.60
CA LEU A 57 -4.10 3.40 10.30
C LEU A 57 -4.85 2.13 9.88
N PRO A 58 -6.01 1.82 10.48
CA PRO A 58 -6.81 0.68 10.07
C PRO A 58 -7.35 0.89 8.67
N HIS A 59 -6.86 0.09 7.72
CA HIS A 59 -7.27 0.13 6.33
C HIS A 59 -7.20 -1.26 5.71
N GLY A 60 -8.35 -1.79 5.43
CA GLY A 60 -8.56 -3.03 4.71
C GLY A 60 -10.03 -3.12 4.40
N PHE A 61 -10.39 -3.49 3.19
CA PHE A 61 -11.79 -3.72 2.83
C PHE A 61 -12.20 -5.10 3.34
N GLU A 62 -12.45 -5.21 4.67
CA GLU A 62 -12.53 -6.48 5.40
C GLU A 62 -13.95 -6.90 5.79
N GLY A 63 -14.95 -6.49 5.05
CA GLY A 63 -16.29 -6.93 5.33
C GLY A 63 -17.36 -5.85 5.21
N GLN A 64 -18.35 -5.94 6.09
CA GLN A 64 -19.58 -5.17 5.98
C GLN A 64 -19.53 -3.79 6.61
N GLY A 65 -18.68 -3.56 7.62
CA GLY A 65 -18.61 -2.31 8.38
C GLY A 65 -17.50 -1.37 7.91
N PRO A 66 -17.70 -0.03 8.01
CA PRO A 66 -16.73 0.96 7.57
C PRO A 66 -15.55 1.14 8.52
N GLU A 67 -15.60 0.62 9.75
CA GLU A 67 -14.59 0.79 10.80
C GLU A 67 -13.23 0.19 10.45
N HIS A 68 -13.20 -0.81 9.57
CA HIS A 68 -11.97 -1.44 9.09
C HIS A 68 -11.35 -0.72 7.88
N SER A 69 -12.08 0.22 7.26
CA SER A 69 -11.67 0.99 6.08
C SER A 69 -11.64 2.49 6.36
N SER A 70 -11.51 2.90 7.63
CA SER A 70 -11.67 4.30 8.04
C SER A 70 -10.49 5.21 7.71
N ALA A 71 -9.32 4.65 7.39
CA ALA A 71 -8.09 5.40 7.18
C ALA A 71 -8.05 6.28 5.92
N ARG A 72 -8.85 5.99 4.93
CA ARG A 72 -8.99 6.79 3.68
C ARG A 72 -7.68 7.09 3.00
N LEU A 73 -7.08 6.05 2.40
CA LEU A 73 -5.81 6.09 1.69
C LEU A 73 -5.73 7.24 0.67
N GLU A 74 -6.79 7.45 -0.08
CA GLU A 74 -6.92 8.50 -1.09
C GLU A 74 -6.71 9.91 -0.55
N ARG A 75 -7.14 10.20 0.68
CA ARG A 75 -6.97 11.52 1.30
C ARG A 75 -5.50 11.83 1.59
N TYR A 76 -4.76 10.84 2.08
CA TYR A 76 -3.32 10.99 2.31
C TYR A 76 -2.57 11.15 1.01
N LEU A 77 -2.90 10.35 -0.01
CA LEU A 77 -2.27 10.44 -1.32
C LEU A 77 -2.55 11.79 -2.01
N GLN A 78 -3.74 12.37 -1.78
CA GLN A 78 -4.08 13.71 -2.29
C GLN A 78 -3.24 14.82 -1.64
N LEU A 79 -2.86 14.66 -0.37
CA LEU A 79 -2.02 15.61 0.37
C LEU A 79 -0.52 15.45 0.08
N CYS A 80 -0.12 14.43 -0.69
CA CYS A 80 1.28 14.14 -0.98
C CYS A 80 1.85 15.06 -2.07
N ALA A 81 2.82 15.87 -1.68
CA ALA A 81 3.61 16.71 -2.58
C ALA A 81 4.98 17.00 -1.95
N GLU A 82 5.98 17.37 -2.74
CA GLU A 82 7.30 17.86 -2.28
C GLU A 82 8.01 16.89 -1.30
N ASP A 83 7.73 15.59 -1.43
CA ASP A 83 8.22 14.55 -0.50
C ASP A 83 7.88 14.83 0.98
N ASN A 84 6.73 15.46 1.25
CA ASN A 84 6.30 15.90 2.57
C ASN A 84 6.05 14.77 3.56
N MET A 85 5.65 13.58 3.09
CA MET A 85 5.38 12.41 3.92
C MET A 85 5.70 11.11 3.19
N GLN A 86 5.51 9.98 3.84
CA GLN A 86 5.58 8.66 3.23
C GLN A 86 4.24 7.95 3.43
N VAL A 87 3.71 7.33 2.37
CA VAL A 87 2.47 6.53 2.44
C VAL A 87 2.79 5.13 1.96
N ALA A 88 2.49 4.14 2.78
CA ALA A 88 2.81 2.74 2.50
C ALA A 88 1.73 1.78 3.00
N ASN A 89 1.69 0.60 2.40
CA ASN A 89 0.81 -0.50 2.76
C ASN A 89 1.57 -1.81 2.60
N CYS A 90 2.20 -2.27 3.69
CA CYS A 90 3.11 -3.41 3.67
C CYS A 90 2.34 -4.74 3.67
N THR A 91 2.79 -5.67 2.83
CA THR A 91 2.20 -7.01 2.70
C THR A 91 2.93 -8.08 3.51
N THR A 92 4.19 -7.86 3.91
CA THR A 92 4.96 -8.85 4.67
C THR A 92 5.46 -8.30 6.01
N PRO A 93 5.62 -9.16 7.05
CA PRO A 93 6.18 -8.76 8.33
C PRO A 93 7.59 -8.15 8.21
N ALA A 94 8.45 -8.71 7.36
CA ALA A 94 9.80 -8.19 7.16
C ALA A 94 9.78 -6.78 6.58
N ASN A 95 8.97 -6.53 5.55
CA ASN A 95 8.87 -5.21 4.94
C ASN A 95 8.24 -4.18 5.91
N TYR A 96 7.26 -4.62 6.72
CA TYR A 96 6.70 -3.81 7.80
C TYR A 96 7.76 -3.44 8.85
N PHE A 97 8.57 -4.39 9.30
CA PHE A 97 9.69 -4.14 10.20
C PHE A 97 10.69 -3.15 9.60
N HIS A 98 11.08 -3.37 8.34
CA HIS A 98 12.09 -2.54 7.69
C HIS A 98 11.63 -1.11 7.40
N ILE A 99 10.36 -0.85 7.15
CA ILE A 99 9.87 0.52 6.97
C ILE A 99 9.96 1.30 8.29
N LEU A 100 9.65 0.66 9.43
CA LEU A 100 9.80 1.26 10.76
C LEU A 100 11.26 1.46 11.11
N ARG A 101 12.10 0.46 10.87
CA ARG A 101 13.56 0.57 11.04
C ARG A 101 14.13 1.71 10.19
N ARG A 102 13.73 1.82 8.94
CA ARG A 102 14.13 2.90 8.03
C ARG A 102 13.74 4.27 8.56
N GLN A 103 12.54 4.42 9.14
CA GLN A 103 12.05 5.66 9.74
C GLN A 103 12.97 6.14 10.89
N LEU A 104 13.56 5.20 11.64
CA LEU A 104 14.52 5.49 12.70
C LEU A 104 15.88 5.90 12.18
N HIS A 105 16.39 5.18 11.19
CA HIS A 105 17.78 5.30 10.75
C HIS A 105 18.04 6.46 9.78
N ARG A 106 16.99 7.01 9.13
CA ARG A 106 17.17 8.13 8.21
C ARG A 106 17.64 9.39 8.93
N LYS A 107 18.53 10.15 8.29
CA LYS A 107 19.06 11.42 8.82
C LYS A 107 18.01 12.55 8.79
N PHE A 108 16.94 12.40 8.04
CA PHE A 108 15.81 13.32 7.98
C PHE A 108 14.55 12.71 8.62
N ARG A 109 13.57 13.54 8.92
CA ARG A 109 12.29 13.14 9.50
C ARG A 109 11.15 13.56 8.59
N LYS A 110 10.37 12.58 8.14
CA LYS A 110 9.12 12.78 7.37
C LYS A 110 8.04 11.92 8.02
N PRO A 111 6.80 12.39 8.16
CA PRO A 111 5.70 11.56 8.64
C PRO A 111 5.58 10.27 7.82
N LEU A 112 5.33 9.17 8.50
CA LEU A 112 5.05 7.87 7.89
C LEU A 112 3.60 7.50 8.14
N VAL A 113 2.82 7.41 7.07
CA VAL A 113 1.44 6.92 7.07
C VAL A 113 1.47 5.46 6.61
N LEU A 114 1.14 4.55 7.51
CA LEU A 114 1.20 3.12 7.26
C LEU A 114 -0.19 2.51 7.38
N MET A 115 -0.70 1.99 6.27
CA MET A 115 -1.94 1.24 6.25
C MET A 115 -1.74 -0.12 6.90
N THR A 116 -2.63 -0.49 7.83
CA THR A 116 -2.49 -1.69 8.67
C THR A 116 -3.79 -2.50 8.66
N PRO A 117 -4.00 -3.35 7.64
CA PRO A 117 -5.14 -4.27 7.61
C PRO A 117 -5.08 -5.24 8.79
N LYS A 118 -6.18 -5.35 9.55
CA LYS A 118 -6.22 -6.20 10.75
C LYS A 118 -6.12 -7.69 10.43
N SER A 119 -6.65 -8.12 9.29
CA SER A 119 -6.63 -9.53 8.85
C SER A 119 -5.21 -10.04 8.66
N LEU A 120 -4.26 -9.21 8.24
CA LEU A 120 -2.87 -9.62 8.04
C LEU A 120 -2.17 -10.04 9.33
N LEU A 121 -2.63 -9.59 10.51
CA LEU A 121 -2.09 -10.02 11.81
C LEU A 121 -2.23 -11.53 12.08
N ARG A 122 -3.18 -12.18 11.42
CA ARG A 122 -3.47 -13.61 11.60
C ARG A 122 -3.48 -14.40 10.28
N HIS A 123 -3.06 -13.77 9.19
CA HIS A 123 -3.10 -14.39 7.88
C HIS A 123 -1.97 -15.42 7.74
N LYS A 124 -2.33 -16.69 7.45
CA LYS A 124 -1.39 -17.83 7.43
C LYS A 124 -0.24 -17.67 6.42
N ARG A 125 -0.48 -17.00 5.30
CA ARG A 125 0.54 -16.76 4.26
C ARG A 125 1.32 -15.44 4.47
N CYS A 126 0.90 -14.58 5.41
CA CYS A 126 1.59 -13.33 5.74
C CYS A 126 2.70 -13.61 6.77
N VAL A 127 3.75 -14.25 6.31
CA VAL A 127 4.90 -14.67 7.12
C VAL A 127 6.19 -14.19 6.50
N SER A 128 7.24 -14.13 7.29
CA SER A 128 8.62 -13.82 6.86
C SER A 128 9.61 -14.68 7.60
N THR A 129 10.71 -15.00 6.96
CA THR A 129 11.83 -15.71 7.58
C THR A 129 12.67 -14.78 8.44
N LEU A 130 13.42 -15.32 9.40
CA LEU A 130 14.36 -14.53 10.20
C LEU A 130 15.48 -13.90 9.33
N ALA A 131 15.85 -14.56 8.26
CA ALA A 131 16.84 -14.03 7.31
C ALA A 131 16.37 -12.71 6.65
N GLU A 132 15.08 -12.59 6.33
CA GLU A 132 14.50 -11.36 5.78
C GLU A 132 14.45 -10.19 6.78
N LEU A 133 14.62 -10.46 8.07
CA LEU A 133 14.69 -9.45 9.14
C LEU A 133 16.15 -9.14 9.52
N GLY A 134 17.10 -9.96 9.08
CA GLY A 134 18.49 -9.94 9.48
C GLY A 134 19.38 -8.88 8.80
N PRO A 135 20.68 -8.92 9.06
CA PRO A 135 21.66 -8.04 8.42
C PRO A 135 21.65 -8.20 6.89
N GLY A 136 21.79 -7.08 6.17
CA GLY A 136 21.79 -7.07 4.71
C GLY A 136 20.39 -6.93 4.08
N SER A 137 19.32 -7.18 4.84
CA SER A 137 17.96 -6.93 4.38
C SER A 137 17.51 -5.49 4.59
N THR A 138 16.58 -5.02 3.78
CA THR A 138 16.13 -3.62 3.78
C THR A 138 14.68 -3.51 3.33
N PHE A 139 14.10 -2.33 3.48
CA PHE A 139 12.76 -2.05 2.99
C PHE A 139 12.71 -2.00 1.45
N HIS A 140 11.84 -2.80 0.87
CA HIS A 140 11.53 -2.79 -0.56
C HIS A 140 10.28 -1.96 -0.83
N ARG A 141 10.39 -0.96 -1.71
CA ARG A 141 9.24 -0.14 -2.13
C ARG A 141 8.29 -0.87 -3.05
N VAL A 142 8.82 -1.86 -3.74
CA VAL A 142 8.12 -2.78 -4.62
C VAL A 142 8.61 -4.18 -4.30
N LEU A 143 7.71 -5.14 -4.14
CA LEU A 143 8.04 -6.55 -3.94
C LEU A 143 7.60 -7.35 -5.17
N TRP A 144 8.49 -8.20 -5.62
CA TRP A 144 8.27 -9.13 -6.73
C TRP A 144 7.35 -10.28 -6.36
N ASP A 145 7.03 -11.10 -7.34
CA ASP A 145 6.20 -12.28 -7.16
C ASP A 145 6.94 -13.38 -6.40
N ASP A 146 6.33 -13.92 -5.36
CA ASP A 146 6.92 -15.00 -4.57
C ASP A 146 7.07 -16.31 -5.37
N GLY A 147 6.36 -16.43 -6.51
CA GLY A 147 6.48 -17.55 -7.44
C GLY A 147 7.70 -17.52 -8.37
N GLU A 148 8.53 -16.48 -8.35
CA GLU A 148 9.70 -16.36 -9.27
C GLU A 148 10.68 -17.55 -9.16
N ALA A 149 10.86 -18.07 -7.96
CA ALA A 149 11.75 -19.19 -7.70
C ALA A 149 11.21 -20.55 -8.18
N ASP A 150 9.90 -20.62 -8.48
CA ASP A 150 9.22 -21.88 -8.81
C ASP A 150 8.51 -21.81 -10.17
N ARG A 151 9.10 -22.49 -11.16
CA ARG A 151 8.55 -22.60 -12.52
C ARG A 151 7.26 -23.45 -12.61
N SER A 152 6.90 -24.14 -11.56
CA SER A 152 5.58 -24.80 -11.48
C SER A 152 4.46 -23.77 -11.26
N ILE A 153 4.78 -22.64 -10.65
CA ILE A 153 3.85 -21.55 -10.29
C ILE A 153 3.84 -20.47 -11.37
N LEU A 154 5.02 -20.04 -11.82
CA LEU A 154 5.18 -18.88 -12.70
C LEU A 154 5.95 -19.25 -13.99
N ALA A 155 5.44 -18.77 -15.11
CA ALA A 155 6.10 -18.92 -16.40
C ALA A 155 7.36 -18.03 -16.50
N PRO A 156 8.28 -18.31 -17.44
CA PRO A 156 9.39 -17.40 -17.78
C PRO A 156 8.89 -16.01 -18.20
N ASP A 157 9.73 -14.98 -18.01
CA ASP A 157 9.38 -13.57 -18.21
C ASP A 157 8.80 -13.28 -19.62
N ASP A 158 9.34 -13.92 -20.67
CA ASP A 158 8.87 -13.79 -22.04
C ASP A 158 7.46 -14.36 -22.28
N LYS A 159 7.00 -15.22 -21.39
CA LYS A 159 5.67 -15.84 -21.43
C LYS A 159 4.66 -15.19 -20.47
N ILE A 160 5.08 -14.23 -19.69
CA ILE A 160 4.16 -13.42 -18.88
C ILE A 160 3.30 -12.55 -19.80
N ARG A 161 2.00 -12.69 -19.68
CA ARG A 161 0.98 -11.98 -20.48
C ARG A 161 0.32 -10.85 -19.73
N ARG A 162 0.37 -10.89 -18.41
CA ARG A 162 -0.29 -9.91 -17.55
C ARG A 162 0.54 -9.67 -16.29
N VAL A 163 0.72 -8.39 -15.94
CA VAL A 163 1.29 -7.95 -14.67
C VAL A 163 0.20 -7.26 -13.88
N VAL A 164 -0.15 -7.82 -12.73
CA VAL A 164 -1.12 -7.25 -11.80
C VAL A 164 -0.39 -6.54 -10.69
N LEU A 165 -0.50 -5.21 -10.67
CA LEU A 165 0.00 -4.39 -9.57
C LEU A 165 -1.08 -4.27 -8.50
N CYS A 166 -0.71 -4.38 -7.24
CA CYS A 166 -1.61 -4.22 -6.11
C CYS A 166 -0.88 -3.63 -4.90
N SER A 167 -1.64 -3.26 -3.88
CA SER A 167 -1.11 -2.80 -2.59
C SER A 167 -1.97 -3.37 -1.46
N GLY A 168 -1.33 -3.80 -0.37
CA GLY A 168 -2.02 -4.32 0.80
C GLY A 168 -2.57 -5.75 0.64
N LYS A 169 -3.56 -6.08 1.46
CA LYS A 169 -4.00 -7.48 1.68
C LYS A 169 -4.60 -8.18 0.45
N VAL A 170 -5.11 -7.46 -0.54
CA VAL A 170 -5.64 -8.03 -1.78
C VAL A 170 -4.63 -8.90 -2.52
N TYR A 171 -3.35 -8.69 -2.27
CA TYR A 171 -2.29 -9.55 -2.77
C TYR A 171 -2.52 -11.03 -2.44
N TYR A 172 -2.96 -11.34 -1.24
CA TYR A 172 -3.15 -12.72 -0.82
C TYR A 172 -4.36 -13.39 -1.49
N ASP A 173 -5.43 -12.63 -1.74
CA ASP A 173 -6.58 -13.11 -2.51
C ASP A 173 -6.20 -13.38 -3.97
N LEU A 174 -5.41 -12.47 -4.57
CA LEU A 174 -4.87 -12.66 -5.92
C LEU A 174 -3.95 -13.88 -6.00
N LEU A 175 -3.07 -14.05 -5.03
CA LEU A 175 -2.12 -15.15 -4.96
C LEU A 175 -2.83 -16.50 -4.85
N GLU A 176 -3.80 -16.60 -3.95
CA GLU A 176 -4.57 -17.82 -3.74
C GLU A 176 -5.37 -18.21 -5.00
N GLN A 177 -6.07 -17.27 -5.59
CA GLN A 177 -6.87 -17.51 -6.77
C GLN A 177 -6.03 -17.80 -8.03
N ARG A 178 -4.90 -17.12 -8.20
CA ARG A 178 -3.94 -17.39 -9.29
C ARG A 178 -3.41 -18.82 -9.21
N ASP A 179 -2.98 -19.23 -8.02
CA ASP A 179 -2.41 -20.55 -7.78
C ASP A 179 -3.49 -21.65 -8.00
N ALA A 180 -4.71 -21.45 -7.48
CA ALA A 180 -5.84 -22.35 -7.69
C ALA A 180 -6.21 -22.50 -9.18
N ALA A 181 -6.21 -21.39 -9.93
CA ALA A 181 -6.49 -21.38 -11.36
C ALA A 181 -5.29 -21.75 -12.23
N LYS A 182 -4.13 -22.04 -11.65
CA LYS A 182 -2.87 -22.36 -12.36
C LYS A 182 -2.49 -21.36 -13.45
N LYS A 183 -2.71 -20.06 -13.20
CA LYS A 183 -2.44 -18.96 -14.16
C LYS A 183 -0.96 -18.56 -14.18
N LYS A 184 -0.09 -19.41 -14.74
CA LYS A 184 1.36 -19.18 -14.78
C LYS A 184 1.81 -17.94 -15.56
N GLY A 185 0.99 -17.41 -16.46
CA GLY A 185 1.29 -16.21 -17.25
C GLY A 185 0.89 -14.89 -16.59
N VAL A 186 0.49 -14.90 -15.30
CA VAL A 186 0.10 -13.73 -14.52
C VAL A 186 1.13 -13.49 -13.43
N TYR A 187 1.80 -12.35 -13.48
CA TYR A 187 2.79 -11.90 -12.50
C TYR A 187 2.17 -10.91 -11.52
N LEU A 188 2.38 -11.11 -10.22
CA LEU A 188 1.87 -10.23 -9.16
C LEU A 188 2.98 -9.32 -8.65
N LEU A 189 2.80 -8.01 -8.79
CA LEU A 189 3.77 -7.00 -8.37
C LEU A 189 3.18 -6.13 -7.25
N ARG A 190 3.79 -6.18 -6.07
CA ARG A 190 3.29 -5.45 -4.88
C ARG A 190 3.92 -4.07 -4.78
N VAL A 191 3.10 -3.04 -4.74
CA VAL A 191 3.55 -1.67 -4.48
C VAL A 191 3.37 -1.38 -3.00
N GLU A 192 4.45 -1.55 -2.24
CA GLU A 192 4.47 -1.42 -0.78
C GLU A 192 4.50 0.05 -0.34
N GLN A 193 5.20 0.90 -1.08
CA GLN A 193 5.24 2.34 -0.86
C GLN A 193 4.57 3.05 -2.03
N LEU A 194 3.47 3.76 -1.75
CA LEU A 194 2.72 4.52 -2.75
C LEU A 194 3.30 5.93 -2.94
N TYR A 195 3.78 6.54 -1.85
CA TYR A 195 4.44 7.83 -1.90
C TYR A 195 5.64 7.90 -0.93
N PRO A 196 6.78 8.49 -1.31
CA PRO A 196 7.14 8.92 -2.67
C PRO A 196 7.05 7.78 -3.68
N PHE A 197 6.51 8.08 -4.87
CA PHE A 197 6.23 7.08 -5.89
C PHE A 197 7.50 6.35 -6.37
N PRO A 198 7.55 5.01 -6.36
CA PRO A 198 8.75 4.23 -6.63
C PRO A 198 9.04 4.07 -8.13
N LYS A 199 9.16 5.19 -8.86
CA LYS A 199 9.27 5.23 -10.33
C LYS A 199 10.39 4.33 -10.88
N ALA A 200 11.58 4.40 -10.28
CA ALA A 200 12.73 3.63 -10.77
C ALA A 200 12.55 2.11 -10.56
N ALA A 201 12.04 1.71 -9.37
CA ALA A 201 11.80 0.30 -9.07
C ALA A 201 10.72 -0.29 -9.97
N LEU A 202 9.60 0.42 -10.15
CA LEU A 202 8.53 -0.01 -11.05
C LEU A 202 8.99 -0.07 -12.50
N GLY A 203 9.77 0.91 -12.97
CA GLY A 203 10.34 0.89 -14.32
C GLY A 203 11.23 -0.31 -14.55
N LYS A 204 12.09 -0.64 -13.59
CA LYS A 204 12.97 -1.83 -13.66
C LYS A 204 12.16 -3.12 -13.78
N GLU A 205 11.16 -3.31 -12.91
CA GLU A 205 10.35 -4.55 -12.92
C GLU A 205 9.48 -4.66 -14.16
N LEU A 206 8.79 -3.58 -14.56
CA LEU A 206 7.92 -3.60 -15.74
C LEU A 206 8.68 -3.76 -17.06
N SER A 207 9.94 -3.32 -17.12
CA SER A 207 10.81 -3.54 -18.31
C SER A 207 11.07 -5.01 -18.61
N ARG A 208 10.92 -5.90 -17.63
CA ARG A 208 11.02 -7.36 -17.82
C ARG A 208 9.90 -7.92 -18.70
N PHE A 209 8.75 -7.24 -18.73
CA PHE A 209 7.51 -7.72 -19.36
C PHE A 209 6.98 -6.77 -20.45
N PRO A 210 7.75 -6.38 -21.45
CA PRO A 210 7.46 -5.24 -22.34
C PRO A 210 6.17 -5.37 -23.15
N LYS A 211 5.62 -6.59 -23.26
CA LYS A 211 4.41 -6.88 -24.03
C LYS A 211 3.20 -7.28 -23.14
N ALA A 212 3.40 -7.37 -21.84
CA ALA A 212 2.35 -7.80 -20.94
C ALA A 212 1.26 -6.71 -20.79
N GLU A 213 0.05 -7.13 -20.50
CA GLU A 213 -1.00 -6.23 -20.07
C GLU A 213 -0.71 -5.79 -18.63
N VAL A 214 -0.84 -4.51 -18.35
CA VAL A 214 -0.63 -3.96 -17.00
C VAL A 214 -1.97 -3.64 -16.36
N VAL A 215 -2.22 -4.19 -15.16
CA VAL A 215 -3.47 -4.05 -14.43
C VAL A 215 -3.16 -3.50 -13.04
N TRP A 216 -3.89 -2.48 -12.59
CA TRP A 216 -3.92 -2.07 -11.19
C TRP A 216 -5.12 -2.72 -10.51
N CYS A 217 -4.88 -3.48 -9.44
CA CYS A 217 -5.91 -4.11 -8.62
C CYS A 217 -5.96 -3.47 -7.24
N GLN A 218 -7.16 -3.08 -6.81
CA GLN A 218 -7.43 -2.58 -5.46
C GLN A 218 -8.78 -3.05 -4.97
N GLU A 219 -8.97 -3.06 -3.65
CA GLU A 219 -10.22 -3.46 -3.01
C GLU A 219 -11.21 -2.32 -2.91
N GLU A 220 -10.71 -1.10 -2.79
CA GLU A 220 -11.51 0.11 -2.69
C GLU A 220 -12.27 0.37 -4.00
N PRO A 221 -13.43 1.04 -3.92
CA PRO A 221 -14.13 1.56 -5.10
C PRO A 221 -13.24 2.43 -5.98
N GLN A 222 -13.56 2.54 -7.26
CA GLN A 222 -12.73 3.25 -8.24
C GLN A 222 -12.50 4.74 -7.90
N ASN A 223 -13.48 5.38 -7.27
CA ASN A 223 -13.37 6.77 -6.80
C ASN A 223 -12.55 6.91 -5.50
N MET A 224 -12.14 5.81 -4.88
CA MET A 224 -11.37 5.75 -3.62
C MET A 224 -10.05 5.01 -3.83
N GLY A 225 -9.27 4.87 -2.75
CA GLY A 225 -8.02 4.13 -2.76
C GLY A 225 -6.91 4.81 -3.58
N ALA A 226 -6.06 4.01 -4.20
CA ALA A 226 -4.85 4.50 -4.85
C ALA A 226 -4.98 4.70 -6.37
N TRP A 227 -6.07 4.25 -7.02
CA TRP A 227 -6.19 4.24 -8.49
C TRP A 227 -5.84 5.58 -9.14
N TRP A 228 -6.48 6.67 -8.72
CA TRP A 228 -6.27 7.98 -9.33
C TRP A 228 -4.89 8.58 -9.06
N HIS A 229 -4.23 8.15 -7.99
CA HIS A 229 -2.84 8.51 -7.71
C HIS A 229 -1.86 7.70 -8.57
N MET A 230 -2.12 6.39 -8.73
CA MET A 230 -1.22 5.46 -9.39
C MET A 230 -1.30 5.53 -10.91
N MET A 231 -2.49 5.66 -11.47
CA MET A 231 -2.74 5.56 -12.91
C MET A 231 -1.87 6.51 -13.73
N PRO A 232 -1.86 7.84 -13.50
CA PRO A 232 -1.06 8.76 -14.32
C PRO A 232 0.45 8.58 -14.12
N ARG A 233 0.86 8.10 -12.95
CA ARG A 233 2.28 7.84 -12.66
C ARG A 233 2.76 6.55 -13.31
N LEU A 234 1.91 5.55 -13.40
CA LEU A 234 2.20 4.32 -14.13
C LEU A 234 2.26 4.59 -15.64
N GLU A 235 1.36 5.41 -16.20
CA GLU A 235 1.43 5.84 -17.60
C GLU A 235 2.80 6.45 -17.92
N GLN A 236 3.28 7.38 -17.09
CA GLN A 236 4.61 7.99 -17.26
C GLN A 236 5.76 6.97 -17.18
N VAL A 237 5.63 5.94 -16.34
CA VAL A 237 6.64 4.88 -16.25
C VAL A 237 6.60 4.03 -17.51
N LEU A 238 5.43 3.59 -17.96
CA LEU A 238 5.22 2.75 -19.13
C LEU A 238 5.71 3.46 -20.40
N GLU A 239 5.39 4.74 -20.57
CA GLU A 239 5.90 5.57 -21.65
C GLU A 239 7.42 5.65 -21.63
N LYS A 240 8.02 5.96 -20.47
CA LYS A 240 9.48 6.11 -20.32
C LYS A 240 10.25 4.85 -20.67
N ILE A 241 9.69 3.66 -20.39
CA ILE A 241 10.34 2.37 -20.71
C ILE A 241 9.96 1.82 -22.07
N GLY A 242 9.17 2.54 -22.87
CA GLY A 242 8.70 2.09 -24.18
C GLY A 242 7.80 0.85 -24.12
N HIS A 243 7.00 0.71 -23.06
CA HIS A 243 6.15 -0.45 -22.87
C HIS A 243 4.99 -0.47 -23.87
N LYS A 244 4.62 -1.68 -24.39
CA LYS A 244 3.51 -1.81 -25.35
C LYS A 244 2.15 -1.38 -24.75
N CYS A 245 1.92 -1.71 -23.50
CA CYS A 245 0.76 -1.22 -22.74
C CYS A 245 1.06 0.20 -22.25
N GLN A 246 0.40 1.20 -22.79
CA GLN A 246 0.63 2.60 -22.42
C GLN A 246 -0.19 3.04 -21.22
N ARG A 247 -1.31 2.37 -20.95
CA ARG A 247 -2.23 2.70 -19.86
C ARG A 247 -2.61 1.47 -19.05
N PRO A 248 -2.45 1.49 -17.71
CA PRO A 248 -2.87 0.38 -16.87
C PRO A 248 -4.41 0.24 -16.91
N LYS A 249 -4.91 -1.00 -16.86
CA LYS A 249 -6.32 -1.28 -16.68
C LYS A 249 -6.69 -1.29 -15.21
N TYR A 250 -7.90 -0.90 -14.90
CA TYR A 250 -8.45 -0.94 -13.54
C TYR A 250 -9.16 -2.27 -13.28
N ALA A 251 -8.82 -2.92 -12.17
CA ALA A 251 -9.53 -4.05 -11.60
C ALA A 251 -9.85 -3.76 -10.13
N GLY A 252 -11.11 -3.57 -9.82
CA GLY A 252 -11.60 -3.21 -8.49
C GLY A 252 -13.10 -3.03 -8.52
N ARG A 253 -13.66 -2.57 -7.39
CA ARG A 253 -15.07 -2.26 -7.27
C ARG A 253 -15.45 -1.05 -8.13
N PRO A 254 -16.70 -0.98 -8.61
CA PRO A 254 -17.21 0.22 -9.26
C PRO A 254 -17.19 1.42 -8.29
N GLU A 255 -17.40 2.61 -8.79
CA GLU A 255 -17.56 3.81 -7.96
C GLU A 255 -18.67 3.62 -6.94
N SER A 256 -18.45 4.09 -5.72
CA SER A 256 -19.38 3.96 -4.61
C SER A 256 -19.26 5.14 -3.65
N ALA A 257 -20.39 5.62 -3.15
CA ALA A 257 -20.42 6.57 -2.05
C ALA A 257 -20.16 5.90 -0.69
N SER A 258 -20.34 4.58 -0.60
CA SER A 258 -20.08 3.80 0.61
C SER A 258 -18.65 3.27 0.65
N THR A 259 -18.10 3.21 1.85
CA THR A 259 -16.77 2.67 2.14
C THR A 259 -16.77 1.22 2.56
N ALA A 260 -17.93 0.59 2.58
CA ALA A 260 -18.13 -0.81 2.92
C ALA A 260 -19.33 -1.37 2.13
N ALA A 261 -19.34 -2.67 1.92
CA ALA A 261 -20.39 -3.34 1.16
C ALA A 261 -21.74 -3.44 1.89
N GLY A 262 -21.75 -3.20 3.22
CA GLY A 262 -22.95 -3.29 4.07
C GLY A 262 -23.42 -4.71 4.36
N SER A 263 -22.95 -5.71 3.60
CA SER A 263 -23.31 -7.12 3.77
C SER A 263 -22.11 -8.00 3.46
N MET A 264 -21.92 -9.08 4.21
CA MET A 264 -20.82 -10.02 4.00
C MET A 264 -20.96 -10.76 2.66
N ALA A 265 -22.17 -11.15 2.28
CA ALA A 265 -22.41 -11.82 1.02
C ALA A 265 -22.09 -10.92 -0.19
N ALA A 266 -22.48 -9.63 -0.14
CA ALA A 266 -22.12 -8.65 -1.16
C ALA A 266 -20.61 -8.46 -1.22
N HIS A 267 -19.95 -8.31 -0.06
CA HIS A 267 -18.50 -8.19 0.04
C HIS A 267 -17.77 -9.36 -0.62
N GLN A 268 -18.14 -10.61 -0.31
CA GLN A 268 -17.53 -11.81 -0.87
C GLN A 268 -17.72 -11.89 -2.40
N LYS A 269 -18.92 -11.58 -2.88
CA LYS A 269 -19.21 -11.57 -4.32
C LYS A 269 -18.38 -10.53 -5.08
N GLU A 270 -18.29 -9.33 -4.53
CA GLU A 270 -17.49 -8.24 -5.12
C GLU A 270 -15.99 -8.56 -5.08
N GLN A 271 -15.49 -9.13 -3.96
CA GLN A 271 -14.10 -9.51 -3.81
C GLN A 271 -13.71 -10.59 -4.84
N ALA A 272 -14.53 -11.62 -4.99
CA ALA A 272 -14.31 -12.65 -6.00
C ALA A 272 -14.31 -12.08 -7.42
N ALA A 273 -15.24 -11.17 -7.73
CA ALA A 273 -15.35 -10.54 -9.04
C ALA A 273 -14.14 -9.68 -9.40
N LEU A 274 -13.64 -8.84 -8.45
CA LEU A 274 -12.47 -8.00 -8.72
C LEU A 274 -11.20 -8.84 -8.89
N VAL A 275 -11.02 -9.90 -8.10
CA VAL A 275 -9.88 -10.82 -8.21
C VAL A 275 -9.92 -11.56 -9.56
N ALA A 276 -11.07 -12.09 -9.96
CA ALA A 276 -11.26 -12.73 -11.25
C ALA A 276 -10.93 -11.77 -12.41
N LYS A 277 -11.45 -10.54 -12.36
CA LYS A 277 -11.16 -9.48 -13.35
C LYS A 277 -9.66 -9.17 -13.42
N ALA A 278 -9.00 -9.06 -12.28
CA ALA A 278 -7.56 -8.76 -12.22
C ALA A 278 -6.73 -9.89 -12.84
N LEU A 279 -7.08 -11.14 -12.61
CA LEU A 279 -6.38 -12.32 -13.12
C LEU A 279 -6.77 -12.70 -14.56
N GLY A 280 -7.86 -12.14 -15.12
CA GLY A 280 -8.40 -12.51 -16.42
C GLY A 280 -9.02 -13.92 -16.43
N LEU A 281 -9.83 -14.16 -15.40
CA LEU A 281 -10.64 -15.37 -15.24
C LEU A 281 -12.03 -15.15 -15.77
#